data_5e836a0a26b4d5f4ce1897cd6d144815
#
_entry.id   5e836a0a26b4d5f4ce1897cd6d144815
#
_cell.length_a   1.000
_cell.length_b   1.000
_cell.length_c   1.000
_cell.angle_alpha   90.00
_cell.angle_beta   90.00
_cell.angle_gamma   90.00
#
_symmetry.space_group_name_H-M   'P 1'
#
loop_
_entity.id
_entity.type
_entity.pdbx_description
1 polymer ?
#
loop_
_entity_poly.entity_id
_entity_poly.type
_entity_poly.pdbx_seq_one_letter_code
_entity_poly.pdbx_strand_id
1 'polypeptide(L)'
;EGAARAAKEAIAAEADILIGPLFSSSAKAVAPVLAGRTVSALAFSNDRSVRADNIWLLGFMPEQNIDRVVVETISQGLVRFGVLVPEGAYGDLLLQQVRQRIERFGGELVQAEAYPEDAKGMFDPVRRLAQFDRRKQAHTDELARLTAEARRLAPADTPDDKLFSVLRTIAPELVSAYEGLKRSETLGEIPYDVVFVPEGGLALRKLAPLLPYFDIDPKLVKFIGTGLWDDPSLSQEPPLHGGWYAAPDRTLWAGYQKRYEQLFARPAPRLTSIAYDSVSLAIKLATINQQQPFSYALLTDPNGFAGLDGIVRLTADGLNDRGLAVQEITARAPRIVSPAPRSFVEHDRRLRAALALADSLQGNAAAPLTDLGRQ
;
A
#
# COMPACT_ATOMS: atom_id res chain seq x y z
N GLU A 1 -13.56 15.60 27.65
CA GLU A 1 -13.54 16.73 28.62
C GLU A 1 -12.11 17.15 28.97
N GLY A 2 -11.19 16.24 29.34
CA GLY A 2 -9.81 16.57 29.72
C GLY A 2 -9.03 17.35 28.68
N ALA A 3 -9.08 16.96 27.38
CA ALA A 3 -8.36 17.62 26.29
C ALA A 3 -8.84 19.08 26.08
N ALA A 4 -10.14 19.31 26.12
CA ALA A 4 -10.71 20.66 25.99
C ALA A 4 -10.32 21.57 27.18
N ARG A 5 -10.27 21.02 28.39
CA ARG A 5 -9.81 21.74 29.58
C ARG A 5 -8.33 22.11 29.46
N ALA A 6 -7.48 21.14 29.12
CA ALA A 6 -6.05 21.37 28.92
C ALA A 6 -5.76 22.43 27.82
N ALA A 7 -6.52 22.42 26.73
CA ALA A 7 -6.42 23.44 25.69
C ALA A 7 -6.79 24.84 26.21
N LYS A 8 -7.86 24.96 27.01
CA LYS A 8 -8.25 26.24 27.65
C LYS A 8 -7.18 26.71 28.60
N GLU A 9 -6.63 25.85 29.44
CA GLU A 9 -5.55 26.13 30.38
C GLU A 9 -4.28 26.64 29.63
N ALA A 10 -3.89 25.96 28.55
CA ALA A 10 -2.74 26.34 27.71
C ALA A 10 -2.95 27.75 27.09
N ILE A 11 -4.15 27.99 26.53
CA ILE A 11 -4.48 29.31 25.96
C ILE A 11 -4.48 30.39 27.03
N ALA A 12 -4.98 30.14 28.25
CA ALA A 12 -4.94 31.07 29.35
C ALA A 12 -3.50 31.33 29.85
N ALA A 13 -2.58 30.41 29.60
CA ALA A 13 -1.14 30.55 29.84
C ALA A 13 -0.40 31.11 28.62
N GLU A 14 -1.10 31.78 27.69
CA GLU A 14 -0.55 32.42 26.51
C GLU A 14 0.22 31.52 25.56
N ALA A 15 -0.19 30.28 25.42
CA ALA A 15 0.40 29.36 24.44
C ALA A 15 0.08 29.84 23.02
N ASP A 16 1.11 29.93 22.17
CA ASP A 16 0.99 30.32 20.76
C ASP A 16 0.59 29.15 19.84
N ILE A 17 0.91 27.90 20.24
CA ILE A 17 0.59 26.69 19.50
C ILE A 17 0.40 25.50 20.46
N LEU A 18 -0.48 24.57 20.10
CA LEU A 18 -0.68 23.32 20.84
C LEU A 18 -0.01 22.17 20.09
N ILE A 19 0.84 21.42 20.77
CA ILE A 19 1.45 20.18 20.26
C ILE A 19 0.59 18.99 20.69
N GLY A 20 -0.04 18.32 19.75
CA GLY A 20 -1.13 17.38 19.97
C GLY A 20 -2.50 17.96 19.63
N PRO A 21 -3.58 17.25 19.98
CA PRO A 21 -3.64 15.99 20.72
C PRO A 21 -3.31 14.75 19.88
N LEU A 22 -3.11 13.60 20.56
CA LEU A 22 -2.80 12.34 19.92
C LEU A 22 -4.05 11.68 19.31
N PHE A 23 -5.16 11.64 20.04
CA PHE A 23 -6.36 10.90 19.65
C PHE A 23 -7.37 11.80 18.92
N SER A 24 -8.08 11.21 17.94
CA SER A 24 -9.14 11.90 17.18
C SER A 24 -10.28 12.43 18.07
N SER A 25 -10.70 11.66 19.08
CA SER A 25 -11.70 12.11 20.05
C SER A 25 -11.24 13.36 20.85
N SER A 26 -9.96 13.43 21.16
CA SER A 26 -9.37 14.60 21.80
C SER A 26 -9.29 15.81 20.85
N ALA A 27 -8.96 15.58 19.56
CA ALA A 27 -8.96 16.63 18.54
C ALA A 27 -10.37 17.22 18.33
N LYS A 28 -11.41 16.35 18.26
CA LYS A 28 -12.82 16.79 18.24
C LYS A 28 -13.20 17.65 19.42
N ALA A 29 -12.69 17.32 20.62
CA ALA A 29 -12.99 18.08 21.83
C ALA A 29 -12.24 19.43 21.90
N VAL A 30 -11.06 19.53 21.26
CA VAL A 30 -10.25 20.76 21.20
C VAL A 30 -10.75 21.74 20.12
N ALA A 31 -11.30 21.24 19.03
CA ALA A 31 -11.75 22.06 17.88
C ALA A 31 -12.65 23.26 18.28
N PRO A 32 -13.71 23.10 19.09
CA PRO A 32 -14.55 24.23 19.51
C PRO A 32 -13.80 25.25 20.39
N VAL A 33 -12.74 24.82 21.09
CA VAL A 33 -11.93 25.70 21.94
C VAL A 33 -11.05 26.62 21.11
N LEU A 34 -10.59 26.14 19.93
CA LEU A 34 -9.73 26.88 19.02
C LEU A 34 -10.50 27.74 17.99
N ALA A 35 -11.80 27.49 17.83
CA ALA A 35 -12.62 28.18 16.84
C ALA A 35 -12.56 29.71 17.03
N GLY A 36 -12.22 30.43 15.95
CA GLY A 36 -12.09 31.90 15.95
C GLY A 36 -10.89 32.45 16.72
N ARG A 37 -9.93 31.63 17.13
CA ARG A 37 -8.69 32.00 17.80
C ARG A 37 -7.50 32.02 16.84
N THR A 38 -6.42 32.68 17.27
CA THR A 38 -5.12 32.67 16.54
C THR A 38 -4.26 31.45 16.86
N VAL A 39 -4.56 30.75 17.95
CA VAL A 39 -3.82 29.56 18.40
C VAL A 39 -4.20 28.37 17.54
N SER A 40 -3.21 27.66 17.01
CA SER A 40 -3.38 26.43 16.24
C SER A 40 -2.96 25.19 17.02
N ALA A 41 -3.46 24.00 16.62
CA ALA A 41 -3.03 22.72 17.15
C ALA A 41 -2.43 21.83 16.04
N LEU A 42 -1.28 21.23 16.33
CA LEU A 42 -0.64 20.19 15.51
C LEU A 42 -1.06 18.82 16.03
N ALA A 43 -2.22 18.31 15.59
CA ALA A 43 -2.80 17.07 16.05
C ALA A 43 -2.14 15.86 15.36
N PHE A 44 -1.90 14.77 16.11
CA PHE A 44 -1.22 13.56 15.60
C PHE A 44 -2.19 12.54 15.00
N SER A 45 -3.47 12.90 14.90
CA SER A 45 -4.51 12.09 14.29
C SER A 45 -4.33 11.98 12.76
N ASN A 46 -4.71 10.83 12.22
CA ASN A 46 -4.91 10.59 10.78
C ASN A 46 -6.39 10.50 10.38
N ASP A 47 -7.29 10.78 11.30
CA ASP A 47 -8.73 10.79 11.06
C ASP A 47 -9.16 12.15 10.46
N ARG A 48 -9.43 12.15 9.17
CA ARG A 48 -9.85 13.35 8.41
C ARG A 48 -11.14 13.98 8.94
N SER A 49 -11.99 13.23 9.64
CA SER A 49 -13.26 13.74 10.18
C SER A 49 -13.09 14.74 11.31
N VAL A 50 -11.89 14.82 11.89
CA VAL A 50 -11.59 15.75 12.99
C VAL A 50 -10.99 17.08 12.52
N ARG A 51 -10.93 17.31 11.20
CA ARG A 51 -10.51 18.59 10.64
C ARG A 51 -11.39 19.73 11.16
N ALA A 52 -10.77 20.80 11.55
CA ALA A 52 -11.44 22.03 11.94
C ALA A 52 -10.49 23.22 11.74
N ASP A 53 -11.03 24.43 11.82
CA ASP A 53 -10.22 25.63 11.79
C ASP A 53 -9.17 25.59 12.91
N ASN A 54 -7.94 25.94 12.57
CA ASN A 54 -6.78 25.90 13.47
C ASN A 54 -6.39 24.50 13.99
N ILE A 55 -6.84 23.41 13.36
CA ILE A 55 -6.36 22.05 13.62
C ILE A 55 -5.67 21.50 12.37
N TRP A 56 -4.39 21.21 12.51
CA TRP A 56 -3.54 20.63 11.48
C TRP A 56 -3.24 19.18 11.82
N LEU A 57 -3.61 18.27 10.93
CA LEU A 57 -3.40 16.85 11.15
C LEU A 57 -2.01 16.44 10.65
N LEU A 58 -1.15 15.97 11.54
CA LEU A 58 0.21 15.49 11.24
C LEU A 58 0.35 13.96 11.22
N GLY A 59 -0.72 13.23 11.48
CA GLY A 59 -0.74 11.77 11.38
C GLY A 59 -0.34 11.25 9.99
N PHE A 60 0.13 10.00 9.92
CA PHE A 60 0.38 9.35 8.64
C PHE A 60 -0.94 9.01 7.95
N MET A 61 -1.23 9.71 6.87
CA MET A 61 -2.48 9.52 6.12
C MET A 61 -2.41 8.25 5.26
N PRO A 62 -3.31 7.27 5.45
CA PRO A 62 -3.28 6.02 4.69
C PRO A 62 -3.33 6.24 3.18
N GLU A 63 -4.04 7.27 2.75
CA GLU A 63 -4.19 7.60 1.33
C GLU A 63 -2.87 7.91 0.64
N GLN A 64 -1.95 8.56 1.34
CA GLN A 64 -0.64 8.90 0.79
C GLN A 64 0.23 7.67 0.57
N ASN A 65 0.11 6.68 1.49
CA ASN A 65 0.79 5.41 1.33
C ASN A 65 0.25 4.65 0.11
N ILE A 66 -1.09 4.63 -0.06
CA ILE A 66 -1.75 3.98 -1.20
C ILE A 66 -1.33 4.68 -2.50
N ASP A 67 -1.48 6.00 -2.59
CA ASP A 67 -1.10 6.77 -3.78
C ASP A 67 0.36 6.50 -4.17
N ARG A 68 1.27 6.52 -3.20
CA ARG A 68 2.70 6.39 -3.46
C ARG A 68 3.07 5.00 -3.98
N VAL A 69 2.52 3.91 -3.38
CA VAL A 69 2.82 2.54 -3.83
C VAL A 69 2.13 2.23 -5.15
N VAL A 70 0.89 2.69 -5.37
CA VAL A 70 0.15 2.51 -6.63
C VAL A 70 0.86 3.22 -7.79
N VAL A 71 1.27 4.48 -7.60
CA VAL A 71 2.03 5.24 -8.60
C VAL A 71 3.31 4.51 -8.99
N GLU A 72 4.08 4.02 -8.01
CA GLU A 72 5.31 3.28 -8.29
C GLU A 72 5.02 2.00 -9.09
N THR A 73 4.00 1.25 -8.68
CA THR A 73 3.61 -0.01 -9.32
C THR A 73 3.21 0.22 -10.78
N ILE A 74 2.36 1.21 -11.04
CA ILE A 74 1.91 1.58 -12.40
C ILE A 74 3.08 2.10 -13.24
N SER A 75 4.02 2.84 -12.66
CA SER A 75 5.22 3.31 -13.38
C SER A 75 6.13 2.18 -13.86
N GLN A 76 6.02 1.00 -13.27
CA GLN A 76 6.70 -0.23 -13.70
C GLN A 76 5.90 -1.03 -14.74
N GLY A 77 4.76 -0.52 -15.20
CA GLY A 77 3.88 -1.19 -16.16
C GLY A 77 2.92 -2.21 -15.55
N LEU A 78 2.85 -2.32 -14.23
CA LEU A 78 1.95 -3.22 -13.51
C LEU A 78 0.64 -2.49 -13.24
N VAL A 79 -0.35 -2.67 -14.12
CA VAL A 79 -1.56 -1.82 -14.16
C VAL A 79 -2.84 -2.54 -13.72
N ARG A 80 -2.83 -3.88 -13.66
CA ARG A 80 -4.01 -4.67 -13.29
C ARG A 80 -3.92 -5.13 -11.84
N PHE A 81 -4.93 -4.81 -11.04
CA PHE A 81 -4.92 -5.03 -9.59
C PHE A 81 -5.98 -6.03 -9.14
N GLY A 82 -5.56 -6.98 -8.29
CA GLY A 82 -6.41 -7.73 -7.39
C GLY A 82 -6.33 -7.12 -5.99
N VAL A 83 -7.43 -7.11 -5.24
CA VAL A 83 -7.48 -6.50 -3.90
C VAL A 83 -8.12 -7.44 -2.89
N LEU A 84 -7.53 -7.56 -1.71
CA LEU A 84 -8.10 -8.24 -0.54
C LEU A 84 -8.39 -7.22 0.55
N VAL A 85 -9.63 -7.14 1.01
CA VAL A 85 -10.04 -6.25 2.11
C VAL A 85 -10.76 -7.04 3.21
N PRO A 86 -10.78 -6.57 4.46
CA PRO A 86 -11.62 -7.19 5.49
C PRO A 86 -13.11 -6.99 5.17
N GLU A 87 -13.97 -7.90 5.62
CA GLU A 87 -15.42 -7.74 5.54
C GLU A 87 -15.93 -6.60 6.43
N GLY A 88 -17.09 -6.03 6.04
CA GLY A 88 -17.80 -5.00 6.78
C GLY A 88 -17.54 -3.57 6.32
N ALA A 89 -18.18 -2.61 6.96
CA ALA A 89 -18.23 -1.21 6.55
C ALA A 89 -16.84 -0.56 6.39
N TYR A 90 -15.87 -0.97 7.21
CA TYR A 90 -14.48 -0.51 7.07
C TYR A 90 -13.83 -1.03 5.78
N GLY A 91 -13.99 -2.32 5.48
CA GLY A 91 -13.46 -2.91 4.25
C GLY A 91 -14.11 -2.33 3.00
N ASP A 92 -15.42 -2.07 3.03
CA ASP A 92 -16.14 -1.43 1.92
C ASP A 92 -15.60 -0.03 1.63
N LEU A 93 -15.42 0.78 2.69
CA LEU A 93 -14.84 2.11 2.57
C LEU A 93 -13.39 2.06 2.02
N LEU A 94 -12.60 1.13 2.55
CA LEU A 94 -11.21 0.92 2.13
C LEU A 94 -11.12 0.50 0.67
N LEU A 95 -11.97 -0.44 0.23
CA LEU A 95 -12.05 -0.88 -1.16
C LEU A 95 -12.44 0.27 -2.09
N GLN A 96 -13.40 1.09 -1.70
CA GLN A 96 -13.78 2.28 -2.47
C GLN A 96 -12.60 3.25 -2.62
N GLN A 97 -11.88 3.53 -1.55
CA GLN A 97 -10.70 4.39 -1.57
C GLN A 97 -9.58 3.83 -2.45
N VAL A 98 -9.29 2.53 -2.32
CA VAL A 98 -8.27 1.84 -3.13
C VAL A 98 -8.64 1.88 -4.60
N ARG A 99 -9.88 1.55 -4.95
CA ARG A 99 -10.39 1.61 -6.34
C ARG A 99 -10.20 3.00 -6.94
N GLN A 100 -10.66 4.04 -6.26
CA GLN A 100 -10.55 5.42 -6.74
C GLN A 100 -9.10 5.83 -7.02
N ARG A 101 -8.14 5.33 -6.21
CA ARG A 101 -6.73 5.66 -6.37
C ARG A 101 -6.07 4.87 -7.50
N ILE A 102 -6.39 3.59 -7.64
CA ILE A 102 -5.94 2.77 -8.77
C ILE A 102 -6.41 3.43 -10.08
N GLU A 103 -7.70 3.74 -10.20
CA GLU A 103 -8.30 4.35 -11.38
C GLU A 103 -7.76 5.77 -11.66
N ARG A 104 -7.54 6.58 -10.61
CA ARG A 104 -6.96 7.91 -10.72
C ARG A 104 -5.59 7.90 -11.39
N PHE A 105 -4.78 6.88 -11.14
CA PHE A 105 -3.43 6.76 -11.70
C PHE A 105 -3.36 5.86 -12.94
N GLY A 106 -4.49 5.50 -13.52
CA GLY A 106 -4.55 4.76 -14.79
C GLY A 106 -4.42 3.25 -14.65
N GLY A 107 -4.55 2.70 -13.43
CA GLY A 107 -4.66 1.26 -13.20
C GLY A 107 -6.10 0.77 -13.32
N GLU A 108 -6.26 -0.54 -13.38
CA GLU A 108 -7.53 -1.26 -13.43
C GLU A 108 -7.70 -2.17 -12.21
N LEU A 109 -8.81 -2.04 -11.49
CA LEU A 109 -9.20 -3.01 -10.48
C LEU A 109 -9.94 -4.18 -11.14
N VAL A 110 -9.21 -5.28 -11.39
CA VAL A 110 -9.72 -6.47 -12.07
C VAL A 110 -10.60 -7.31 -11.15
N GLN A 111 -10.18 -7.49 -9.89
CA GLN A 111 -10.90 -8.32 -8.93
C GLN A 111 -10.69 -7.83 -7.50
N ALA A 112 -11.74 -7.92 -6.68
CA ALA A 112 -11.68 -7.63 -5.26
C ALA A 112 -12.44 -8.72 -4.49
N GLU A 113 -11.86 -9.14 -3.35
CA GLU A 113 -12.48 -10.11 -2.44
C GLU A 113 -12.42 -9.56 -1.01
N ALA A 114 -13.51 -9.77 -0.28
CA ALA A 114 -13.58 -9.47 1.14
C ALA A 114 -13.39 -10.75 1.96
N TYR A 115 -12.62 -10.68 3.05
CA TYR A 115 -12.34 -11.80 3.94
C TYR A 115 -12.83 -11.52 5.36
N PRO A 116 -13.38 -12.54 6.06
CA PRO A 116 -13.76 -12.42 7.46
C PRO A 116 -12.52 -12.42 8.37
N GLU A 117 -12.67 -11.92 9.58
CA GLU A 117 -11.56 -11.85 10.56
C GLU A 117 -11.06 -13.22 11.02
N ASP A 118 -11.90 -14.26 10.93
CA ASP A 118 -11.50 -15.60 11.33
C ASP A 118 -10.59 -16.26 10.28
N ALA A 119 -9.56 -16.99 10.78
CA ALA A 119 -8.54 -17.56 9.90
C ALA A 119 -9.07 -18.62 8.92
N LYS A 120 -10.16 -19.32 9.25
CA LYS A 120 -10.75 -20.37 8.38
C LYS A 120 -11.50 -19.72 7.23
N GLY A 121 -12.23 -18.66 7.50
CA GLY A 121 -12.96 -17.92 6.49
C GLY A 121 -12.09 -17.21 5.46
N MET A 122 -10.78 -17.00 5.73
CA MET A 122 -9.84 -16.37 4.80
C MET A 122 -9.51 -17.24 3.57
N PHE A 123 -9.72 -18.55 3.63
CA PHE A 123 -9.38 -19.48 2.52
C PHE A 123 -10.19 -19.20 1.25
N ASP A 124 -11.50 -19.13 1.36
CA ASP A 124 -12.39 -18.98 0.21
C ASP A 124 -12.21 -17.64 -0.54
N PRO A 125 -12.08 -16.48 0.11
CA PRO A 125 -11.73 -15.23 -0.57
C PRO A 125 -10.43 -15.30 -1.36
N VAL A 126 -9.36 -15.83 -0.77
CA VAL A 126 -8.08 -15.97 -1.49
C VAL A 126 -8.19 -16.94 -2.65
N ARG A 127 -8.90 -18.06 -2.47
CA ARG A 127 -9.19 -19.04 -3.53
C ARG A 127 -9.96 -18.41 -4.70
N ARG A 128 -10.97 -17.57 -4.40
CA ARG A 128 -11.72 -16.83 -5.44
C ARG A 128 -10.84 -15.78 -6.11
N LEU A 129 -10.06 -15.01 -5.35
CA LEU A 129 -9.12 -14.03 -5.90
C LEU A 129 -8.14 -14.69 -6.88
N ALA A 130 -7.61 -15.87 -6.52
CA ALA A 130 -6.73 -16.68 -7.38
C ALA A 130 -7.44 -17.27 -8.60
N GLN A 131 -8.77 -17.20 -8.70
CA GLN A 131 -9.59 -17.94 -9.66
C GLN A 131 -9.21 -19.44 -9.69
N PHE A 132 -8.86 -19.97 -8.52
CA PHE A 132 -8.20 -21.27 -8.39
C PHE A 132 -9.01 -22.41 -9.00
N ASP A 133 -10.32 -22.45 -8.77
CA ASP A 133 -11.18 -23.52 -9.27
C ASP A 133 -11.26 -23.52 -10.79
N ARG A 134 -11.41 -22.35 -11.41
CA ARG A 134 -11.42 -22.22 -12.88
C ARG A 134 -10.10 -22.67 -13.49
N ARG A 135 -9.00 -22.26 -12.90
CA ARG A 135 -7.64 -22.62 -13.34
C ARG A 135 -7.35 -24.11 -13.13
N LYS A 136 -7.83 -24.69 -12.02
CA LYS A 136 -7.73 -26.13 -11.74
C LYS A 136 -8.58 -26.96 -12.71
N GLN A 137 -9.79 -26.50 -13.04
CA GLN A 137 -10.63 -27.15 -14.04
C GLN A 137 -9.95 -27.12 -15.41
N ALA A 138 -9.44 -25.95 -15.84
CA ALA A 138 -8.71 -25.82 -17.10
C ALA A 138 -7.48 -26.75 -17.17
N HIS A 139 -6.76 -26.93 -16.05
CA HIS A 139 -5.67 -27.88 -15.93
C HIS A 139 -6.14 -29.33 -16.11
N THR A 140 -7.25 -29.72 -15.47
CA THR A 140 -7.84 -31.05 -15.58
C THR A 140 -8.30 -31.33 -17.01
N ASP A 141 -8.96 -30.38 -17.64
CA ASP A 141 -9.46 -30.50 -19.02
C ASP A 141 -8.29 -30.63 -20.01
N GLU A 142 -7.21 -29.90 -19.82
CA GLU A 142 -6.03 -29.97 -20.68
C GLU A 142 -5.27 -31.28 -20.48
N LEU A 143 -5.16 -31.82 -19.25
CA LEU A 143 -4.60 -33.12 -19.00
C LEU A 143 -5.42 -34.21 -19.71
N ALA A 144 -6.75 -34.12 -19.64
CA ALA A 144 -7.65 -35.05 -20.32
C ALA A 144 -7.49 -34.96 -21.85
N ARG A 145 -7.37 -33.72 -22.41
CA ARG A 145 -7.15 -33.53 -23.86
C ARG A 145 -5.83 -34.12 -24.31
N LEU A 146 -4.73 -33.87 -23.60
CA LEU A 146 -3.40 -34.44 -23.94
C LEU A 146 -3.41 -35.96 -23.83
N THR A 147 -4.10 -36.53 -22.83
CA THR A 147 -4.23 -37.97 -22.65
C THR A 147 -5.04 -38.60 -23.80
N ALA A 148 -6.14 -37.99 -24.22
CA ALA A 148 -6.95 -38.45 -25.34
C ALA A 148 -6.15 -38.41 -26.66
N GLU A 149 -5.35 -37.37 -26.88
CA GLU A 149 -4.48 -37.23 -28.04
C GLU A 149 -3.37 -38.31 -28.03
N ALA A 150 -2.74 -38.51 -26.86
CA ALA A 150 -1.76 -39.59 -26.69
C ALA A 150 -2.34 -40.97 -26.98
N ARG A 151 -3.58 -41.23 -26.56
CA ARG A 151 -4.27 -42.50 -26.84
C ARG A 151 -4.53 -42.74 -28.33
N ARG A 152 -4.78 -41.67 -29.12
CA ARG A 152 -4.95 -41.78 -30.58
C ARG A 152 -3.65 -42.09 -31.31
N LEU A 153 -2.52 -41.63 -30.79
CA LEU A 153 -1.21 -41.80 -31.42
C LEU A 153 -0.50 -43.08 -30.98
N ALA A 154 -0.83 -43.60 -29.82
CA ALA A 154 -0.23 -44.84 -29.30
C ALA A 154 -0.81 -46.09 -29.94
N PRO A 155 -0.06 -47.21 -30.02
CA PRO A 155 -0.61 -48.54 -30.40
C PRO A 155 -1.82 -48.92 -29.55
N ALA A 156 -2.80 -49.60 -30.15
CA ALA A 156 -4.09 -49.91 -29.51
C ALA A 156 -3.95 -50.68 -28.19
N ASP A 157 -2.95 -51.55 -28.07
CA ASP A 157 -2.71 -52.37 -26.90
C ASP A 157 -1.84 -51.73 -25.82
N THR A 158 -1.51 -50.43 -25.96
CA THR A 158 -0.63 -49.72 -25.00
C THR A 158 -1.35 -49.52 -23.66
N PRO A 159 -0.81 -50.07 -22.55
CA PRO A 159 -1.35 -49.82 -21.21
C PRO A 159 -1.29 -48.31 -20.83
N ASP A 160 -2.26 -47.84 -20.01
CA ASP A 160 -2.36 -46.43 -19.62
C ASP A 160 -1.11 -45.88 -18.91
N ASP A 161 -0.49 -46.69 -18.08
CA ASP A 161 0.73 -46.36 -17.34
C ASP A 161 1.96 -46.22 -18.25
N LYS A 162 1.93 -46.77 -19.47
CA LYS A 162 3.01 -46.69 -20.46
C LYS A 162 2.73 -45.72 -21.61
N LEU A 163 1.54 -45.15 -21.66
CA LEU A 163 1.04 -44.33 -22.76
C LEU A 163 2.06 -43.25 -23.20
N PHE A 164 2.52 -42.41 -22.27
CA PHE A 164 3.46 -41.36 -22.58
C PHE A 164 4.90 -41.85 -22.76
N SER A 165 5.26 -42.98 -22.19
CA SER A 165 6.60 -43.53 -22.35
C SER A 165 6.86 -44.03 -23.78
N VAL A 166 5.87 -44.67 -24.40
CA VAL A 166 5.98 -45.18 -25.80
C VAL A 166 5.95 -44.03 -26.80
N LEU A 167 5.34 -42.89 -26.44
CA LEU A 167 5.26 -41.69 -27.29
C LEU A 167 6.49 -40.79 -27.27
N ARG A 168 7.48 -41.03 -26.40
CA ARG A 168 8.65 -40.16 -26.28
C ARG A 168 9.43 -39.94 -27.61
N THR A 169 9.45 -40.96 -28.46
CA THR A 169 10.12 -40.90 -29.76
C THR A 169 9.19 -40.45 -30.89
N ILE A 170 7.88 -40.74 -30.75
CA ILE A 170 6.89 -40.54 -31.82
C ILE A 170 6.31 -39.09 -31.72
N ALA A 171 6.03 -38.63 -30.49
CA ALA A 171 5.40 -37.34 -30.20
C ALA A 171 6.05 -36.70 -28.97
N PRO A 172 7.36 -36.33 -29.04
CA PRO A 172 8.10 -35.77 -27.89
C PRO A 172 7.51 -34.48 -27.36
N GLU A 173 6.89 -33.64 -28.19
CA GLU A 173 6.26 -32.39 -27.79
C GLU A 173 5.03 -32.66 -26.92
N LEU A 174 4.20 -33.64 -27.28
CA LEU A 174 3.03 -34.04 -26.49
C LEU A 174 3.45 -34.54 -25.11
N VAL A 175 4.49 -35.36 -25.06
CA VAL A 175 5.03 -35.86 -23.78
C VAL A 175 5.57 -34.75 -22.93
N SER A 176 6.32 -33.83 -23.52
CA SER A 176 6.85 -32.66 -22.83
C SER A 176 5.75 -31.76 -22.27
N ALA A 177 4.69 -31.50 -23.04
CA ALA A 177 3.53 -30.72 -22.60
C ALA A 177 2.82 -31.39 -21.41
N TYR A 178 2.58 -32.69 -21.48
CA TYR A 178 1.96 -33.47 -20.41
C TYR A 178 2.83 -33.50 -19.14
N GLU A 179 4.13 -33.79 -19.27
CA GLU A 179 5.05 -33.80 -18.13
C GLU A 179 5.21 -32.39 -17.51
N GLY A 180 5.17 -31.36 -18.35
CA GLY A 180 5.16 -29.96 -17.88
C GLY A 180 3.91 -29.64 -17.05
N LEU A 181 2.75 -30.01 -17.57
CA LEU A 181 1.47 -29.77 -16.92
C LEU A 181 1.32 -30.52 -15.59
N LYS A 182 1.85 -31.75 -15.50
CA LYS A 182 1.87 -32.55 -14.24
C LYS A 182 2.64 -31.89 -13.07
N ARG A 183 3.46 -30.88 -13.35
CA ARG A 183 4.24 -30.17 -12.32
C ARG A 183 3.48 -28.97 -11.73
N SER A 184 2.32 -28.64 -12.28
CA SER A 184 1.45 -27.58 -11.79
C SER A 184 0.12 -28.17 -11.31
N GLU A 185 -0.59 -27.45 -10.48
CA GLU A 185 -1.95 -27.80 -10.05
C GLU A 185 -3.02 -27.02 -10.80
N THR A 186 -2.63 -25.93 -11.45
CA THR A 186 -3.53 -25.05 -12.18
C THR A 186 -2.97 -24.72 -13.56
N LEU A 187 -3.84 -24.28 -14.48
CA LEU A 187 -3.49 -23.82 -15.81
C LEU A 187 -4.06 -22.42 -16.05
N GLY A 188 -3.28 -21.61 -16.77
CA GLY A 188 -3.65 -20.23 -17.09
C GLY A 188 -3.10 -19.22 -16.11
N GLU A 189 -3.05 -17.99 -16.57
CA GLU A 189 -2.50 -16.87 -15.82
C GLU A 189 -3.51 -16.29 -14.82
N ILE A 190 -2.97 -15.67 -13.77
CA ILE A 190 -3.72 -14.81 -12.88
C ILE A 190 -4.07 -13.52 -13.66
N PRO A 191 -5.32 -13.01 -13.58
CA PRO A 191 -5.76 -11.91 -14.45
C PRO A 191 -5.23 -10.53 -14.06
N TYR A 192 -4.40 -10.43 -13.02
CA TYR A 192 -3.83 -9.17 -12.53
C TYR A 192 -2.33 -9.28 -12.30
N ASP A 193 -1.66 -8.14 -12.34
CA ASP A 193 -0.21 -8.03 -12.17
C ASP A 193 0.18 -7.84 -10.70
N VAL A 194 -0.78 -7.37 -9.90
CA VAL A 194 -0.58 -6.90 -8.53
C VAL A 194 -1.66 -7.44 -7.61
N VAL A 195 -1.29 -7.88 -6.41
CA VAL A 195 -2.23 -8.07 -5.29
C VAL A 195 -1.97 -6.99 -4.25
N PHE A 196 -2.99 -6.19 -3.98
CA PHE A 196 -2.97 -5.19 -2.93
C PHE A 196 -3.66 -5.73 -1.66
N VAL A 197 -2.90 -5.81 -0.57
CA VAL A 197 -3.38 -6.26 0.75
C VAL A 197 -3.19 -5.11 1.75
N PRO A 198 -4.18 -4.23 1.92
CA PRO A 198 -4.12 -3.08 2.83
C PRO A 198 -4.29 -3.47 4.30
N GLU A 199 -3.64 -4.53 4.71
CA GLU A 199 -3.73 -5.14 6.03
C GLU A 199 -2.36 -5.21 6.68
N GLY A 200 -2.33 -5.41 8.00
CA GLY A 200 -1.10 -5.53 8.78
C GLY A 200 -1.21 -6.55 9.93
N GLY A 201 -0.14 -6.66 10.70
CA GLY A 201 -0.12 -7.46 11.92
C GLY A 201 -0.49 -8.92 11.71
N LEU A 202 -1.35 -9.46 12.59
CA LEU A 202 -1.71 -10.88 12.58
C LEU A 202 -2.58 -11.28 11.38
N ALA A 203 -3.47 -10.41 10.92
CA ALA A 203 -4.33 -10.70 9.77
C ALA A 203 -3.49 -10.87 8.48
N LEU A 204 -2.54 -9.96 8.24
CA LEU A 204 -1.60 -10.09 7.12
C LEU A 204 -0.81 -11.40 7.17
N ARG A 205 -0.31 -11.79 8.35
CA ARG A 205 0.44 -13.04 8.53
C ARG A 205 -0.38 -14.30 8.28
N LYS A 206 -1.69 -14.25 8.48
CA LYS A 206 -2.60 -15.34 8.13
C LYS A 206 -2.90 -15.39 6.63
N LEU A 207 -3.03 -14.21 5.98
CA LEU A 207 -3.32 -14.11 4.55
C LEU A 207 -2.10 -14.44 3.68
N ALA A 208 -0.92 -13.96 4.08
CA ALA A 208 0.30 -14.06 3.28
C ALA A 208 0.63 -15.48 2.77
N PRO A 209 0.59 -16.55 3.60
CA PRO A 209 0.85 -17.91 3.13
C PRO A 209 -0.26 -18.48 2.24
N LEU A 210 -1.50 -17.94 2.32
CA LEU A 210 -2.60 -18.42 1.48
C LEU A 210 -2.46 -17.97 0.02
N LEU A 211 -1.80 -16.84 -0.24
CA LEU A 211 -1.58 -16.35 -1.59
C LEU A 211 -0.82 -17.38 -2.44
N PRO A 212 0.41 -17.78 -2.11
CA PRO A 212 1.12 -18.79 -2.87
C PRO A 212 0.50 -20.21 -2.73
N TYR A 213 -0.24 -20.50 -1.66
CA TYR A 213 -0.98 -21.74 -1.52
C TYR A 213 -2.04 -21.91 -2.62
N PHE A 214 -2.64 -20.83 -3.08
CA PHE A 214 -3.58 -20.82 -4.21
C PHE A 214 -2.93 -20.36 -5.52
N ASP A 215 -1.61 -20.59 -5.68
CA ASP A 215 -0.84 -20.29 -6.88
C ASP A 215 -0.81 -18.80 -7.28
N ILE A 216 -0.95 -17.88 -6.31
CA ILE A 216 -0.59 -16.47 -6.52
C ILE A 216 0.91 -16.34 -6.20
N ASP A 217 1.75 -16.64 -7.20
CA ASP A 217 3.21 -16.67 -7.02
C ASP A 217 3.77 -15.24 -6.89
N PRO A 218 4.46 -14.89 -5.78
CA PRO A 218 5.06 -13.56 -5.60
C PRO A 218 6.18 -13.23 -6.61
N LYS A 219 6.65 -14.21 -7.38
CA LYS A 219 7.59 -13.99 -8.49
C LYS A 219 6.91 -13.47 -9.74
N LEU A 220 5.63 -13.75 -9.92
CA LEU A 220 4.82 -13.39 -11.09
C LEU A 220 3.87 -12.24 -10.79
N VAL A 221 3.30 -12.21 -9.59
CA VAL A 221 2.36 -11.20 -9.13
C VAL A 221 3.01 -10.36 -8.04
N LYS A 222 3.07 -9.06 -8.23
CA LYS A 222 3.63 -8.13 -7.23
C LYS A 222 2.66 -7.99 -6.04
N PHE A 223 3.14 -8.28 -4.84
CA PHE A 223 2.37 -7.98 -3.62
C PHE A 223 2.68 -6.57 -3.17
N ILE A 224 1.64 -5.83 -2.83
CA ILE A 224 1.78 -4.48 -2.29
C ILE A 224 0.88 -4.28 -1.07
N GLY A 225 1.33 -3.40 -0.16
CA GLY A 225 0.61 -3.05 1.05
C GLY A 225 0.66 -1.57 1.37
N THR A 226 0.06 -1.21 2.49
CA THR A 226 0.09 0.15 3.04
C THR A 226 1.29 0.35 3.97
N GLY A 227 1.37 1.52 4.63
CA GLY A 227 2.33 1.76 5.70
C GLY A 227 2.24 0.80 6.89
N LEU A 228 1.20 -0.03 6.99
CA LEU A 228 1.11 -1.14 7.95
C LEU A 228 2.16 -2.23 7.71
N TRP A 229 2.74 -2.27 6.50
CA TRP A 229 3.85 -3.17 6.18
C TRP A 229 5.22 -2.63 6.62
N ASP A 230 5.27 -1.42 7.17
CA ASP A 230 6.48 -0.86 7.79
C ASP A 230 6.77 -1.50 9.17
N ASP A 231 6.69 -2.82 9.23
CA ASP A 231 6.92 -3.68 10.39
C ASP A 231 8.16 -4.56 10.16
N PRO A 232 9.25 -4.37 10.93
CA PRO A 232 10.48 -5.17 10.78
C PRO A 232 10.26 -6.67 10.92
N SER A 233 9.21 -7.11 11.62
CA SER A 233 8.92 -8.52 11.82
C SER A 233 8.42 -9.22 10.55
N LEU A 234 7.98 -8.48 9.52
CA LEU A 234 7.60 -9.05 8.22
C LEU A 234 8.80 -9.62 7.45
N SER A 235 10.03 -9.31 7.84
CA SER A 235 11.23 -9.99 7.33
C SER A 235 11.23 -11.50 7.59
N GLN A 236 10.44 -11.96 8.56
CA GLN A 236 10.28 -13.37 8.92
C GLN A 236 9.14 -14.07 8.13
N GLU A 237 8.47 -13.36 7.23
CA GLU A 237 7.35 -13.85 6.42
C GLU A 237 7.78 -14.07 4.96
N PRO A 238 8.34 -15.24 4.58
CA PRO A 238 8.87 -15.48 3.24
C PRO A 238 7.89 -15.19 2.10
N PRO A 239 6.56 -15.45 2.23
CA PRO A 239 5.60 -15.13 1.17
C PRO A 239 5.52 -13.65 0.82
N LEU A 240 5.90 -12.75 1.74
CA LEU A 240 5.89 -11.30 1.54
C LEU A 240 7.22 -10.75 1.01
N HIS A 241 8.27 -11.58 0.90
CA HIS A 241 9.55 -11.10 0.35
C HIS A 241 9.39 -10.66 -1.10
N GLY A 242 9.91 -9.48 -1.42
CA GLY A 242 9.69 -8.81 -2.71
C GLY A 242 8.45 -7.93 -2.74
N GLY A 243 7.60 -7.97 -1.71
CA GLY A 243 6.42 -7.11 -1.59
C GLY A 243 6.79 -5.65 -1.31
N TRP A 244 6.00 -4.71 -1.85
CA TRP A 244 6.25 -3.28 -1.77
C TRP A 244 5.24 -2.57 -0.88
N TYR A 245 5.71 -1.54 -0.20
CA TYR A 245 4.88 -0.63 0.58
C TYR A 245 5.49 0.77 0.61
N ALA A 246 4.67 1.78 0.85
CA ALA A 246 5.14 3.14 0.99
C ALA A 246 5.21 3.53 2.47
N ALA A 247 6.37 4.07 2.86
CA ALA A 247 6.60 4.55 4.22
C ALA A 247 7.66 5.65 4.23
N PRO A 248 7.79 6.42 5.33
CA PRO A 248 8.90 7.34 5.52
C PRO A 248 10.26 6.66 5.39
N ASP A 249 11.22 7.37 4.83
CA ASP A 249 12.61 6.90 4.82
C ASP A 249 13.18 6.86 6.24
N ARG A 250 13.65 5.70 6.65
CA ARG A 250 14.17 5.48 8.01
C ARG A 250 15.65 5.89 8.21
N THR A 251 16.25 6.58 7.26
CA THR A 251 17.67 6.95 7.34
C THR A 251 17.99 7.72 8.63
N LEU A 252 17.12 8.63 9.04
CA LEU A 252 17.31 9.41 10.28
C LEU A 252 16.79 8.71 11.53
N TRP A 253 15.97 7.68 11.37
CA TRP A 253 15.32 6.97 12.47
C TRP A 253 16.31 6.31 13.44
N ALA A 254 17.36 5.67 12.93
CA ALA A 254 18.34 4.97 13.77
C ALA A 254 19.05 5.92 14.75
N GLY A 255 19.40 7.11 14.28
CA GLY A 255 20.00 8.14 15.13
C GLY A 255 19.05 8.68 16.21
N TYR A 256 17.78 8.86 15.85
CA TYR A 256 16.72 9.25 16.77
C TYR A 256 16.48 8.15 17.82
N GLN A 257 16.31 6.91 17.41
CA GLN A 257 16.07 5.77 18.29
C GLN A 257 17.18 5.61 19.32
N LYS A 258 18.44 5.70 18.89
CA LYS A 258 19.60 5.63 19.81
C LYS A 258 19.52 6.73 20.88
N ARG A 259 19.20 7.98 20.51
CA ARG A 259 19.05 9.08 21.48
C ARG A 259 17.86 8.86 22.42
N TYR A 260 16.75 8.37 21.87
CA TYR A 260 15.56 8.07 22.66
C TYR A 260 15.83 6.98 23.70
N GLU A 261 16.50 5.89 23.30
CA GLU A 261 16.88 4.78 24.20
C GLU A 261 17.84 5.26 25.30
N GLN A 262 18.77 6.16 24.99
CA GLN A 262 19.67 6.75 25.99
C GLN A 262 18.91 7.59 27.02
N LEU A 263 17.84 8.28 26.63
CA LEU A 263 17.07 9.16 27.51
C LEU A 263 16.00 8.39 28.30
N PHE A 264 15.36 7.40 27.70
CA PHE A 264 14.17 6.75 28.26
C PHE A 264 14.35 5.26 28.59
N ALA A 265 15.53 4.68 28.34
CA ALA A 265 15.89 3.27 28.57
C ALA A 265 14.89 2.27 27.91
N ARG A 266 14.29 2.65 26.80
CA ARG A 266 13.35 1.82 26.01
C ARG A 266 13.34 2.26 24.54
N PRO A 267 12.96 1.34 23.61
CA PRO A 267 12.82 1.70 22.19
C PRO A 267 11.79 2.82 21.98
N ALA A 268 12.05 3.68 21.01
CA ALA A 268 11.13 4.74 20.63
C ALA A 268 9.87 4.15 19.94
N PRO A 269 8.66 4.36 20.48
CA PRO A 269 7.44 4.09 19.74
C PRO A 269 7.38 4.88 18.43
N ARG A 270 6.84 4.28 17.36
CA ARG A 270 6.84 4.90 16.01
C ARG A 270 6.21 6.32 16.00
N LEU A 271 5.14 6.52 16.75
CA LEU A 271 4.45 7.83 16.81
C LEU A 271 5.26 8.96 17.47
N THR A 272 6.34 8.64 18.18
CA THR A 272 7.17 9.67 18.83
C THR A 272 7.91 10.55 17.83
N SER A 273 8.12 10.10 16.59
CA SER A 273 8.67 10.91 15.50
C SER A 273 7.77 12.09 15.15
N ILE A 274 6.44 11.90 15.14
CA ILE A 274 5.49 12.99 14.85
C ILE A 274 5.59 14.07 15.93
N ALA A 275 5.69 13.67 17.20
CA ALA A 275 5.88 14.62 18.30
C ALA A 275 7.21 15.38 18.19
N TYR A 276 8.29 14.67 17.88
CA TYR A 276 9.60 15.27 17.65
C TYR A 276 9.57 16.28 16.50
N ASP A 277 8.99 15.90 15.36
CA ASP A 277 8.87 16.75 14.18
C ASP A 277 7.99 17.98 14.46
N SER A 278 6.90 17.80 15.21
CA SER A 278 6.01 18.91 15.60
C SER A 278 6.71 19.96 16.45
N VAL A 279 7.50 19.52 17.43
CA VAL A 279 8.30 20.43 18.28
C VAL A 279 9.39 21.09 17.44
N SER A 280 10.08 20.34 16.60
CA SER A 280 11.13 20.87 15.70
C SER A 280 10.56 21.92 14.74
N LEU A 281 9.36 21.67 14.20
CA LEU A 281 8.63 22.61 13.36
C LEU A 281 8.30 23.90 14.14
N ALA A 282 7.73 23.76 15.33
CA ALA A 282 7.37 24.92 16.17
C ALA A 282 8.60 25.78 16.48
N ILE A 283 9.72 25.18 16.87
CA ILE A 283 10.99 25.90 17.13
C ILE A 283 11.47 26.63 15.87
N LYS A 284 11.46 25.96 14.72
CA LYS A 284 11.87 26.54 13.43
C LYS A 284 11.02 27.74 13.06
N LEU A 285 9.70 27.64 13.15
CA LEU A 285 8.78 28.72 12.84
C LEU A 285 8.95 29.93 13.78
N ALA A 286 9.11 29.67 15.08
CA ALA A 286 9.39 30.73 16.07
C ALA A 286 10.73 31.46 15.79
N THR A 287 11.70 30.77 15.19
CA THR A 287 12.99 31.36 14.80
C THR A 287 12.86 32.20 13.53
N ILE A 288 12.00 31.82 12.58
CA ILE A 288 11.81 32.53 11.30
C ILE A 288 11.05 33.85 11.52
N ASN A 289 9.99 33.83 12.33
CA ASN A 289 9.17 35.00 12.60
C ASN A 289 8.73 35.02 14.06
N GLN A 290 9.39 35.88 14.85
CA GLN A 290 9.12 35.99 16.29
C GLN A 290 7.79 36.69 16.61
N GLN A 291 7.23 37.49 15.68
CA GLN A 291 5.98 38.24 15.93
C GLN A 291 4.74 37.41 15.65
N GLN A 292 4.75 36.62 14.59
CA GLN A 292 3.64 35.76 14.18
C GLN A 292 4.14 34.40 13.69
N PRO A 293 4.76 33.61 14.58
CA PRO A 293 5.46 32.35 14.18
C PRO A 293 4.55 31.30 13.62
N PHE A 294 3.29 31.29 14.04
CA PHE A 294 2.31 30.27 13.65
C PHE A 294 1.18 30.82 12.80
N SER A 295 1.49 31.88 12.00
CA SER A 295 0.55 32.39 11.03
C SER A 295 0.20 31.31 9.98
N TYR A 296 -1.02 31.38 9.45
CA TYR A 296 -1.51 30.46 8.40
C TYR A 296 -0.51 30.34 7.25
N ALA A 297 0.04 31.46 6.77
CA ALA A 297 0.98 31.48 5.65
C ALA A 297 2.28 30.71 5.95
N LEU A 298 2.78 30.80 7.18
CA LEU A 298 3.99 30.07 7.59
C LEU A 298 3.72 28.59 7.81
N LEU A 299 2.58 28.25 8.43
CA LEU A 299 2.18 26.86 8.65
C LEU A 299 1.95 26.14 7.31
N THR A 300 1.39 26.81 6.30
CA THR A 300 1.08 26.24 4.98
C THR A 300 2.12 26.58 3.92
N ASP A 301 3.39 26.80 4.31
CA ASP A 301 4.47 27.03 3.34
C ASP A 301 4.48 25.89 2.30
N PRO A 302 4.32 26.18 1.00
CA PRO A 302 4.30 25.16 -0.05
C PRO A 302 5.61 24.37 -0.18
N ASN A 303 6.73 24.91 0.31
CA ASN A 303 8.00 24.19 0.37
C ASN A 303 8.03 23.17 1.51
N GLY A 304 7.15 23.31 2.49
CA GLY A 304 7.05 22.40 3.63
C GLY A 304 8.29 22.43 4.54
N PHE A 305 8.42 21.38 5.31
CA PHE A 305 9.43 21.25 6.34
C PHE A 305 10.12 19.88 6.23
N ALA A 306 11.41 19.84 6.52
CA ALA A 306 12.15 18.58 6.65
C ALA A 306 12.10 18.13 8.12
N GLY A 307 11.66 16.91 8.35
CA GLY A 307 11.58 16.27 9.65
C GLY A 307 12.32 14.93 9.67
N LEU A 308 12.14 14.22 10.77
CA LEU A 308 12.70 12.89 11.00
C LEU A 308 12.12 11.85 10.01
N ASP A 309 10.84 12.03 9.65
CA ASP A 309 10.10 11.18 8.71
C ASP A 309 10.12 11.74 7.27
N GLY A 310 11.12 12.51 6.91
CA GLY A 310 11.25 13.14 5.60
C GLY A 310 10.55 14.50 5.54
N ILE A 311 10.18 14.90 4.31
CA ILE A 311 9.50 16.17 4.10
C ILE A 311 8.01 16.07 4.44
N VAL A 312 7.48 17.13 5.04
CA VAL A 312 6.05 17.32 5.34
C VAL A 312 5.64 18.75 5.05
N ARG A 313 4.47 18.96 4.46
CA ARG A 313 3.81 20.27 4.37
C ARG A 313 2.38 20.16 4.88
N LEU A 314 1.90 21.21 5.50
CA LEU A 314 0.50 21.34 5.88
C LEU A 314 -0.26 21.96 4.72
N THR A 315 -1.45 21.44 4.46
CA THR A 315 -2.28 21.87 3.33
C THR A 315 -3.42 22.75 3.82
N ALA A 316 -3.93 23.62 2.94
CA ALA A 316 -4.97 24.59 3.26
C ALA A 316 -6.25 24.01 3.90
N ASP A 317 -6.48 22.72 3.69
CA ASP A 317 -7.63 21.99 4.23
C ASP A 317 -7.35 21.32 5.61
N GLY A 318 -6.26 21.66 6.27
CA GLY A 318 -5.90 21.15 7.60
C GLY A 318 -5.27 19.76 7.61
N LEU A 319 -4.94 19.22 6.45
CA LEU A 319 -4.22 17.96 6.30
C LEU A 319 -2.71 18.15 6.15
N ASN A 320 -2.01 17.10 5.85
CA ASN A 320 -0.61 17.16 5.49
C ASN A 320 -0.33 16.36 4.21
N ASP A 321 0.74 16.73 3.50
CA ASP A 321 1.40 15.91 2.49
C ASP A 321 2.76 15.47 3.01
N ARG A 322 3.18 14.24 2.64
CA ARG A 322 4.49 13.69 3.02
C ARG A 322 5.23 13.12 1.83
N GLY A 323 6.55 13.29 1.86
CA GLY A 323 7.45 12.58 0.96
C GLY A 323 7.70 11.16 1.47
N LEU A 324 7.16 10.16 0.78
CA LEU A 324 7.32 8.74 1.14
C LEU A 324 8.25 8.02 0.17
N ALA A 325 9.07 7.10 0.70
CA ALA A 325 9.80 6.12 -0.08
C ALA A 325 8.90 4.92 -0.39
N VAL A 326 9.19 4.19 -1.48
CA VAL A 326 8.69 2.82 -1.66
C VAL A 326 9.80 1.87 -1.23
N GLN A 327 9.44 0.95 -0.36
CA GLN A 327 10.32 -0.03 0.24
C GLN A 327 9.86 -1.44 -0.11
N GLU A 328 10.81 -2.36 -0.15
CA GLU A 328 10.58 -3.79 -0.40
C GLU A 328 10.91 -4.60 0.84
N ILE A 329 10.01 -5.52 1.20
CA ILE A 329 10.25 -6.49 2.25
C ILE A 329 11.33 -7.48 1.79
N THR A 330 12.35 -7.68 2.61
CA THR A 330 13.40 -8.67 2.38
C THR A 330 13.59 -9.54 3.63
N ALA A 331 14.32 -10.62 3.50
CA ALA A 331 14.65 -11.52 4.63
C ALA A 331 15.51 -10.85 5.73
N ARG A 332 15.95 -9.62 5.56
CA ARG A 332 16.77 -8.88 6.53
C ARG A 332 16.15 -7.52 6.86
N ALA A 333 16.66 -6.47 6.26
CA ALA A 333 16.14 -5.11 6.40
C ALA A 333 15.39 -4.70 5.14
N PRO A 334 14.36 -3.85 5.22
CA PRO A 334 13.70 -3.32 4.05
C PRO A 334 14.70 -2.65 3.09
N ARG A 335 14.48 -2.82 1.78
CA ARG A 335 15.28 -2.21 0.72
C ARG A 335 14.49 -1.06 0.08
N ILE A 336 15.09 0.10 -0.07
CA ILE A 336 14.48 1.21 -0.79
C ILE A 336 14.45 0.88 -2.29
N VAL A 337 13.27 0.80 -2.86
CA VAL A 337 13.03 0.63 -4.31
C VAL A 337 12.98 1.99 -4.99
N SER A 338 12.25 2.92 -4.39
CA SER A 338 12.11 4.28 -4.88
C SER A 338 12.26 5.26 -3.72
N PRO A 339 13.28 6.13 -3.73
CA PRO A 339 13.57 7.00 -2.60
C PRO A 339 12.48 8.06 -2.40
N ALA A 340 12.34 8.50 -1.15
CA ALA A 340 11.49 9.64 -0.82
C ALA A 340 11.96 10.91 -1.56
N PRO A 341 11.05 11.77 -2.00
CA PRO A 341 11.42 13.07 -2.58
C PRO A 341 12.09 13.93 -1.51
N ARG A 342 13.08 14.72 -1.94
CA ARG A 342 13.84 15.61 -1.04
C ARG A 342 13.25 17.02 -0.93
N SER A 343 12.27 17.35 -1.77
CA SER A 343 11.55 18.62 -1.77
C SER A 343 10.13 18.44 -2.32
N PHE A 344 9.23 19.36 -1.99
CA PHE A 344 7.89 19.35 -2.58
C PHE A 344 7.87 19.73 -4.06
N VAL A 345 8.88 20.43 -4.57
CA VAL A 345 9.07 20.61 -6.02
C VAL A 345 9.26 19.25 -6.72
N GLU A 346 10.09 18.39 -6.15
CA GLU A 346 10.29 17.04 -6.67
C GLU A 346 9.04 16.17 -6.49
N HIS A 347 8.41 16.20 -5.31
CA HIS A 347 7.17 15.49 -5.01
C HIS A 347 6.07 15.83 -6.02
N ASP A 348 5.80 17.12 -6.21
CA ASP A 348 4.74 17.60 -7.11
C ASP A 348 5.05 17.31 -8.58
N ARG A 349 6.34 17.30 -8.98
CA ARG A 349 6.77 16.87 -10.31
C ARG A 349 6.48 15.38 -10.53
N ARG A 350 6.79 14.51 -9.55
CA ARG A 350 6.50 13.06 -9.62
C ARG A 350 5.00 12.80 -9.73
N LEU A 351 4.19 13.51 -8.94
CA LEU A 351 2.74 13.40 -8.98
C LEU A 351 2.16 13.81 -10.34
N ARG A 352 2.63 14.96 -10.91
CA ARG A 352 2.21 15.39 -12.25
C ARG A 352 2.61 14.39 -13.33
N ALA A 353 3.80 13.82 -13.25
CA ALA A 353 4.23 12.78 -14.18
C ALA A 353 3.36 11.52 -14.11
N ALA A 354 2.97 11.11 -12.89
CA ALA A 354 2.06 9.97 -12.71
C ALA A 354 0.67 10.24 -13.29
N LEU A 355 0.12 11.43 -13.10
CA LEU A 355 -1.17 11.81 -13.68
C LEU A 355 -1.12 11.89 -15.21
N ALA A 356 -0.05 12.44 -15.78
CA ALA A 356 0.15 12.45 -17.23
C ALA A 356 0.29 11.04 -17.83
N LEU A 357 0.93 10.12 -17.12
CA LEU A 357 0.97 8.71 -17.50
C LEU A 357 -0.43 8.09 -17.47
N ALA A 358 -1.22 8.37 -16.44
CA ALA A 358 -2.60 7.90 -16.32
C ALA A 358 -3.46 8.36 -17.51
N ASP A 359 -3.37 9.64 -17.87
CA ASP A 359 -4.09 10.19 -19.04
C ASP A 359 -3.70 9.47 -20.33
N SER A 360 -2.41 9.15 -20.51
CA SER A 360 -1.93 8.42 -21.68
C SER A 360 -2.43 6.96 -21.73
N LEU A 361 -2.49 6.28 -20.59
CA LEU A 361 -3.00 4.91 -20.48
C LEU A 361 -4.50 4.85 -20.79
N GLN A 362 -5.27 5.79 -20.25
CA GLN A 362 -6.72 5.90 -20.51
C GLN A 362 -7.03 6.34 -21.93
N GLY A 363 -6.26 7.26 -22.51
CA GLY A 363 -6.41 7.71 -23.90
C GLY A 363 -6.14 6.58 -24.90
N ASN A 364 -5.16 5.72 -24.65
CA ASN A 364 -4.88 4.55 -25.49
C ASN A 364 -5.95 3.46 -25.37
N ALA A 365 -6.59 3.31 -24.20
CA ALA A 365 -7.69 2.36 -24.01
C ALA A 365 -9.00 2.81 -24.71
N ALA A 366 -9.16 4.11 -24.96
CA ALA A 366 -10.32 4.68 -25.64
C ALA A 366 -10.19 4.74 -27.19
N ALA A 367 -8.99 4.45 -27.75
CA ALA A 367 -8.80 4.39 -29.19
C ALA A 367 -9.54 3.17 -29.77
N PRO A 368 -10.52 3.33 -30.69
CA PRO A 368 -11.20 2.18 -31.27
C PRO A 368 -10.19 1.37 -32.08
N LEU A 369 -10.31 0.04 -31.99
CA LEU A 369 -9.65 -0.92 -32.89
C LEU A 369 -10.20 -0.71 -34.30
N THR A 370 -9.79 0.38 -34.95
CA THR A 370 -10.09 0.63 -36.37
C THR A 370 -8.98 0.10 -37.24
N ASP A 371 -9.34 -0.95 -38.01
CA ASP A 371 -8.69 -1.40 -39.24
C ASP A 371 -7.25 -1.97 -39.15
N LEU A 372 -7.15 -3.21 -38.70
CA LEU A 372 -6.18 -4.14 -39.29
C LEU A 372 -6.95 -5.22 -40.08
N GLY A 373 -7.50 -4.80 -41.20
CA GLY A 373 -8.19 -5.74 -42.08
C GLY A 373 -8.52 -5.17 -43.41
N ARG A 374 -7.52 -4.84 -44.27
CA ARG A 374 -7.60 -4.84 -45.74
C ARG A 374 -6.28 -4.31 -46.34
N GLN A 375 -5.35 -5.19 -46.52
CA GLN A 375 -4.56 -5.21 -47.80
C GLN A 375 -3.91 -6.61 -47.89
#